data_321632fd76a0b77256f1b8a9847fb3ae
#
_entry.id   321632fd76a0b77256f1b8a9847fb3ae
#
_cell.length_a   1.000
_cell.length_b   1.000
_cell.length_c   1.000
_cell.angle_alpha   90.00
_cell.angle_beta   90.00
_cell.angle_gamma   90.00
#
_symmetry.space_group_name_H-M   'P 1'
#
loop_
_entity.id
_entity.type
_entity.pdbx_description
1 polymer ?
#
loop_
_entity_poly.entity_id
_entity_poly.type
_entity_poly.pdbx_seq_one_letter_code
_entity_poly.pdbx_strand_id
1 'polypeptide(L)'
;MIEHTLRSNFVFAPPPDDPTAWQASTESFRDALTRDFPDAFLEINASALRDVPVVILDFEIEVERDVFVAGIAAMPAPDYAHVSIVDMTAHTAALFARWLRDSYVASPSSVRFLSSFVMESGDETPWSLPATGDATEIATVLLSHLAEPERR
;
A
#
# COMPACT_ATOMS: atom_id res chain seq x y z
N MET A 1 -2.32 -22.71 9.91
CA MET A 1 -2.75 -22.37 8.55
C MET A 1 -3.05 -20.89 8.47
N ILE A 2 -2.52 -20.24 7.43
CA ILE A 2 -2.84 -18.85 7.22
C ILE A 2 -4.25 -18.72 6.71
N GLU A 3 -5.02 -17.96 7.43
CA GLU A 3 -6.43 -17.85 7.17
C GLU A 3 -6.75 -16.63 6.29
N HIS A 4 -7.83 -16.75 5.52
CA HIS A 4 -8.38 -15.62 4.76
C HIS A 4 -8.80 -14.48 5.68
N THR A 5 -8.97 -14.77 6.97
CA THR A 5 -9.34 -13.78 7.99
C THR A 5 -8.15 -13.14 8.68
N LEU A 6 -6.91 -13.58 8.39
CA LEU A 6 -5.72 -12.93 8.96
C LEU A 6 -5.64 -11.48 8.50
N ARG A 7 -5.47 -10.59 9.45
CA ARG A 7 -5.38 -9.16 9.20
C ARG A 7 -3.97 -8.68 9.48
N SER A 8 -3.50 -7.75 8.66
CA SER A 8 -2.16 -7.19 8.79
C SER A 8 -2.16 -5.77 8.26
N ASN A 9 -1.15 -5.02 8.62
CA ASN A 9 -0.84 -3.79 7.92
C ASN A 9 0.01 -4.14 6.70
N PHE A 10 -0.22 -3.46 5.59
CA PHE A 10 0.57 -3.63 4.38
C PHE A 10 1.17 -2.30 4.00
N VAL A 11 2.44 -2.32 3.59
CA VAL A 11 3.15 -1.14 3.14
C VAL A 11 3.52 -1.33 1.67
N PHE A 12 3.18 -0.35 0.85
CA PHE A 12 3.51 -0.36 -0.57
C PHE A 12 4.50 0.77 -0.86
N ALA A 13 5.49 0.47 -1.68
CA ALA A 13 6.55 1.43 -2.01
C ALA A 13 7.14 1.12 -3.38
N PRO A 14 7.85 2.08 -4.00
CA PRO A 14 8.61 1.78 -5.21
C PRO A 14 9.79 0.87 -4.90
N PRO A 15 10.38 0.24 -5.94
CA PRO A 15 11.57 -0.59 -5.72
C PRO A 15 12.69 0.20 -5.07
N PRO A 16 13.44 -0.40 -4.12
CA PRO A 16 14.55 0.32 -3.47
C PRO A 16 15.62 0.80 -4.44
N ASP A 17 15.81 0.10 -5.57
CA ASP A 17 16.77 0.48 -6.60
C ASP A 17 16.20 1.46 -7.63
N ASP A 18 14.93 1.83 -7.51
CA ASP A 18 14.28 2.79 -8.39
C ASP A 18 13.25 3.62 -7.60
N PRO A 19 13.70 4.44 -6.63
CA PRO A 19 12.79 5.11 -5.71
C PRO A 19 11.91 6.19 -6.34
N THR A 20 12.21 6.63 -7.55
CA THR A 20 11.40 7.63 -8.26
C THR A 20 10.41 7.01 -9.25
N ALA A 21 10.33 5.68 -9.29
CA ALA A 21 9.52 4.97 -10.30
C ALA A 21 8.04 5.36 -10.28
N TRP A 22 7.50 5.74 -9.13
CA TRP A 22 6.08 6.12 -9.01
C TRP A 22 5.80 7.54 -9.48
N GLN A 23 6.83 8.40 -9.54
CA GLN A 23 6.66 9.82 -9.80
C GLN A 23 5.63 10.42 -8.83
N ALA A 24 5.72 10.03 -7.57
CA ALA A 24 4.69 10.29 -6.57
C ALA A 24 4.83 11.65 -5.91
N SER A 25 3.69 12.21 -5.53
CA SER A 25 3.62 13.37 -4.63
C SER A 25 2.36 13.24 -3.79
N THR A 26 2.35 13.88 -2.63
CA THR A 26 1.16 13.92 -1.78
C THR A 26 -0.03 14.47 -2.55
N GLU A 27 0.20 15.52 -3.33
CA GLU A 27 -0.83 16.18 -4.10
C GLU A 27 -1.40 15.28 -5.20
N SER A 28 -0.54 14.61 -5.97
CA SER A 28 -1.00 13.71 -7.03
C SER A 28 -1.74 12.51 -6.48
N PHE A 29 -1.31 12.00 -5.33
CA PHE A 29 -1.97 10.87 -4.68
C PHE A 29 -3.36 11.28 -4.18
N ARG A 30 -3.46 12.43 -3.53
CA ARG A 30 -4.74 12.99 -3.10
C ARG A 30 -5.69 13.18 -4.28
N ASP A 31 -5.17 13.71 -5.39
CA ASP A 31 -5.98 13.94 -6.59
C ASP A 31 -6.49 12.63 -7.19
N ALA A 32 -5.67 11.59 -7.19
CA ALA A 32 -6.07 10.27 -7.67
C ALA A 32 -7.16 9.66 -6.79
N LEU A 33 -7.02 9.77 -5.47
CA LEU A 33 -8.04 9.30 -4.54
C LEU A 33 -9.36 10.03 -4.74
N THR A 34 -9.32 11.35 -4.88
CA THR A 34 -10.52 12.16 -5.08
C THR A 34 -11.20 11.83 -6.40
N ARG A 35 -10.41 11.59 -7.45
CA ARG A 35 -10.94 11.25 -8.77
C ARG A 35 -11.69 9.92 -8.75
N ASP A 36 -11.12 8.90 -8.11
CA ASP A 36 -11.65 7.54 -8.18
C ASP A 36 -12.57 7.18 -7.00
N PHE A 37 -12.47 7.91 -5.89
CA PHE A 37 -13.26 7.68 -4.68
C PHE A 37 -13.86 9.01 -4.21
N PRO A 38 -14.96 9.47 -4.82
CA PRO A 38 -15.48 10.80 -4.51
C PRO A 38 -15.95 11.00 -3.07
N ASP A 39 -16.22 9.90 -2.36
CA ASP A 39 -16.60 9.95 -0.95
C ASP A 39 -15.42 9.73 -0.01
N ALA A 40 -14.19 9.77 -0.51
CA ALA A 40 -13.00 9.54 0.30
C ALA A 40 -12.88 10.57 1.43
N PHE A 41 -12.54 10.09 2.63
CA PHE A 41 -12.10 10.96 3.70
C PHE A 41 -10.59 11.21 3.54
N LEU A 42 -10.20 12.48 3.51
CA LEU A 42 -8.80 12.86 3.30
C LEU A 42 -8.43 13.93 4.33
N GLU A 43 -7.31 13.72 5.02
CA GLU A 43 -6.81 14.69 6.00
C GLU A 43 -5.30 14.79 5.87
N ILE A 44 -4.80 16.02 5.73
CA ILE A 44 -3.36 16.26 5.66
C ILE A 44 -2.88 16.68 7.04
N ASN A 45 -1.89 15.96 7.56
CA ASN A 45 -1.29 16.20 8.84
C ASN A 45 0.21 16.43 8.68
N ALA A 46 0.77 17.27 9.54
CA ALA A 46 2.21 17.44 9.62
C ALA A 46 2.72 16.62 10.79
N SER A 47 3.74 15.82 10.54
CA SER A 47 4.41 15.04 11.57
C SER A 47 5.89 15.39 11.58
N ALA A 48 6.50 15.40 12.76
CA ALA A 48 7.93 15.60 12.88
C ALA A 48 8.63 14.25 12.99
N LEU A 49 9.45 13.91 11.99
CA LEU A 49 10.31 12.77 12.02
C LEU A 49 11.75 13.27 12.04
N ARG A 50 12.50 12.97 13.10
CA ARG A 50 13.90 13.39 13.23
C ARG A 50 14.06 14.92 13.08
N ASP A 51 13.16 15.68 13.69
CA ASP A 51 13.16 17.15 13.64
C ASP A 51 12.88 17.74 12.26
N VAL A 52 12.47 16.91 11.29
CA VAL A 52 12.10 17.37 9.95
C VAL A 52 10.58 17.21 9.82
N PRO A 53 9.83 18.28 9.47
CA PRO A 53 8.40 18.16 9.23
C PRO A 53 8.13 17.29 8.01
N VAL A 54 7.26 16.28 8.17
CA VAL A 54 6.83 15.40 7.09
C VAL A 54 5.31 15.54 6.96
N VAL A 55 4.85 15.78 5.74
CA VAL A 55 3.42 15.83 5.45
C VAL A 55 2.92 14.42 5.26
N ILE A 56 1.89 14.06 5.99
CA ILE A 56 1.24 12.74 5.91
C ILE A 56 -0.21 12.96 5.50
N LEU A 57 -0.64 12.20 4.50
CA LEU A 57 -2.04 12.17 4.08
C LEU A 57 -2.71 10.95 4.72
N ASP A 58 -3.67 11.21 5.62
CA ASP A 58 -4.55 10.17 6.14
C ASP A 58 -5.72 10.02 5.20
N PHE A 59 -6.10 8.77 4.88
CA PHE A 59 -7.22 8.54 3.98
C PHE A 59 -8.06 7.35 4.43
N GLU A 60 -9.35 7.40 4.09
CA GLU A 60 -10.25 6.26 4.17
C GLU A 60 -11.12 6.26 2.91
N ILE A 61 -11.12 5.13 2.22
CA ILE A 61 -11.82 4.98 0.94
C ILE A 61 -12.67 3.72 0.95
N GLU A 62 -13.75 3.74 0.18
CA GLU A 62 -14.58 2.55 -0.05
C GLU A 62 -14.13 1.91 -1.35
N VAL A 63 -13.43 0.77 -1.25
CA VAL A 63 -12.88 0.09 -2.43
C VAL A 63 -13.88 -0.84 -3.09
N GLU A 64 -14.87 -1.32 -2.34
CA GLU A 64 -16.04 -2.04 -2.80
C GLU A 64 -17.20 -1.63 -1.91
N ARG A 65 -18.41 -1.99 -2.29
CA ARG A 65 -19.59 -1.67 -1.51
C ARG A 65 -19.43 -2.18 -0.07
N ASP A 66 -19.46 -1.25 0.88
CA ASP A 66 -19.32 -1.51 2.32
C ASP A 66 -17.95 -2.11 2.71
N VAL A 67 -16.93 -2.00 1.84
CA VAL A 67 -15.58 -2.43 2.12
C VAL A 67 -14.65 -1.22 2.11
N PHE A 68 -14.08 -0.90 3.26
CA PHE A 68 -13.29 0.31 3.47
C PHE A 68 -11.82 -0.02 3.69
N VAL A 69 -10.96 0.86 3.18
CA VAL A 69 -9.52 0.81 3.44
C VAL A 69 -9.10 2.14 4.05
N ALA A 70 -8.46 2.06 5.20
CA ALA A 70 -7.88 3.22 5.88
C ALA A 70 -6.36 3.11 5.84
N GLY A 71 -5.69 4.24 5.65
CA GLY A 71 -4.24 4.23 5.60
C GLY A 71 -3.64 5.61 5.63
N ILE A 72 -2.32 5.64 5.44
CA ILE A 72 -1.56 6.87 5.34
C ILE A 72 -0.62 6.81 4.15
N ALA A 73 -0.38 7.97 3.54
CA ALA A 73 0.61 8.12 2.48
C ALA A 73 1.63 9.16 2.91
N ALA A 74 2.91 8.83 2.77
CA ALA A 74 4.01 9.74 3.03
C ALA A 74 4.87 9.85 1.77
N MET A 75 4.88 11.04 1.16
CA MET A 75 5.58 11.28 -0.10
C MET A 75 6.28 12.64 -0.04
N PRO A 76 7.24 12.79 0.89
CA PRO A 76 7.88 14.10 1.12
C PRO A 76 8.80 14.53 -0.02
N ALA A 77 9.23 13.60 -0.88
CA ALA A 77 10.12 13.89 -1.99
C ALA A 77 9.85 12.88 -3.11
N PRO A 78 10.22 13.22 -4.37
CA PRO A 78 9.99 12.29 -5.49
C PRO A 78 10.69 10.93 -5.35
N ASP A 79 11.76 10.87 -4.57
CA ASP A 79 12.51 9.64 -4.32
C ASP A 79 12.13 8.97 -3.00
N TYR A 80 11.07 9.43 -2.35
CA TYR A 80 10.59 8.85 -1.10
C TYR A 80 9.07 8.80 -1.13
N ALA A 81 8.53 7.61 -1.29
CA ALA A 81 7.09 7.40 -1.30
C ALA A 81 6.74 6.08 -0.62
N HIS A 82 5.76 6.09 0.25
CA HIS A 82 5.15 4.86 0.73
C HIS A 82 3.69 5.10 1.09
N VAL A 83 2.91 4.03 0.95
CA VAL A 83 1.50 4.01 1.35
C VAL A 83 1.31 2.81 2.26
N SER A 84 0.80 3.07 3.46
CA SER A 84 0.50 2.02 4.43
C SER A 84 -1.01 1.93 4.62
N ILE A 85 -1.54 0.70 4.56
CA ILE A 85 -2.94 0.44 4.90
C ILE A 85 -2.97 -0.41 6.17
N VAL A 86 -3.95 -0.19 7.02
CA VAL A 86 -3.94 -0.76 8.36
C VAL A 86 -5.06 -1.77 8.54
N ASP A 87 -4.72 -2.89 9.20
CA ASP A 87 -5.67 -3.89 9.66
C ASP A 87 -6.55 -4.44 8.55
N MET A 88 -5.92 -4.96 7.49
CA MET A 88 -6.59 -5.46 6.30
C MET A 88 -6.39 -6.96 6.11
N THR A 89 -7.40 -7.65 5.59
CA THR A 89 -7.22 -9.00 5.05
C THR A 89 -6.51 -8.91 3.70
N ALA A 90 -5.93 -10.02 3.25
CA ALA A 90 -5.27 -10.07 1.94
C ALA A 90 -6.24 -9.71 0.81
N HIS A 91 -7.50 -10.15 0.90
CA HIS A 91 -8.50 -9.85 -0.12
C HIS A 91 -8.76 -8.35 -0.25
N THR A 92 -8.98 -7.67 0.87
CA THR A 92 -9.23 -6.22 0.86
C THR A 92 -7.98 -5.45 0.45
N ALA A 93 -6.81 -5.88 0.96
CA ALA A 93 -5.54 -5.27 0.56
C ALA A 93 -5.29 -5.41 -0.95
N ALA A 94 -5.68 -6.54 -1.54
CA ALA A 94 -5.53 -6.75 -2.98
C ALA A 94 -6.37 -5.77 -3.81
N LEU A 95 -7.56 -5.44 -3.36
CA LEU A 95 -8.40 -4.45 -4.03
C LEU A 95 -7.72 -3.09 -4.06
N PHE A 96 -7.17 -2.68 -2.94
CA PHE A 96 -6.42 -1.42 -2.88
C PHE A 96 -5.14 -1.49 -3.73
N ALA A 97 -4.39 -2.58 -3.63
CA ALA A 97 -3.14 -2.75 -4.37
C ALA A 97 -3.37 -2.69 -5.88
N ARG A 98 -4.45 -3.29 -6.35
CA ARG A 98 -4.81 -3.23 -7.77
C ARG A 98 -5.08 -1.80 -8.22
N TRP A 99 -5.83 -1.04 -7.43
CA TRP A 99 -6.07 0.36 -7.72
C TRP A 99 -4.76 1.15 -7.76
N LEU A 100 -3.91 0.95 -6.76
CA LEU A 100 -2.62 1.65 -6.69
C LEU A 100 -1.77 1.39 -7.93
N ARG A 101 -1.67 0.12 -8.31
CA ARG A 101 -0.89 -0.32 -9.48
C ARG A 101 -1.44 0.22 -10.80
N ASP A 102 -2.76 0.16 -10.98
CA ASP A 102 -3.39 0.43 -12.28
C ASP A 102 -3.79 1.88 -12.45
N SER A 103 -4.04 2.60 -11.37
CA SER A 103 -4.64 3.94 -11.44
C SER A 103 -3.75 5.05 -10.91
N TYR A 104 -2.70 4.73 -10.16
CA TYR A 104 -1.86 5.76 -9.58
C TYR A 104 -0.40 5.71 -10.06
N VAL A 105 0.28 4.57 -9.90
CA VAL A 105 1.72 4.53 -10.20
C VAL A 105 2.00 4.63 -11.69
N ALA A 106 3.16 5.22 -12.03
CA ALA A 106 3.53 5.43 -13.42
C ALA A 106 3.85 4.12 -14.15
N SER A 107 4.34 3.11 -13.44
CA SER A 107 4.69 1.81 -14.02
C SER A 107 4.11 0.68 -13.16
N PRO A 108 3.30 -0.22 -13.74
CA PRO A 108 2.68 -1.30 -12.96
C PRO A 108 3.66 -2.31 -12.39
N SER A 109 4.87 -2.39 -12.90
CA SER A 109 5.90 -3.30 -12.38
C SER A 109 6.69 -2.69 -11.22
N SER A 110 6.37 -1.47 -10.79
CA SER A 110 7.16 -0.73 -9.82
C SER A 110 6.60 -0.76 -8.41
N VAL A 111 5.69 -1.68 -8.07
CA VAL A 111 5.13 -1.75 -6.73
C VAL A 111 5.76 -2.90 -5.95
N ARG A 112 6.32 -2.56 -4.79
CA ARG A 112 6.82 -3.54 -3.82
C ARG A 112 5.97 -3.46 -2.57
N PHE A 113 5.89 -4.55 -1.82
CA PHE A 113 5.10 -4.55 -0.59
C PHE A 113 5.74 -5.37 0.51
N LEU A 114 5.38 -5.01 1.73
CA LEU A 114 5.68 -5.74 2.95
C LEU A 114 4.43 -5.77 3.82
N SER A 115 4.39 -6.68 4.78
CA SER A 115 3.34 -6.70 5.79
C SER A 115 3.97 -6.64 7.18
N SER A 116 3.25 -6.04 8.12
CA SER A 116 3.70 -6.04 9.52
C SER A 116 3.80 -7.46 10.08
N PHE A 117 2.92 -8.36 9.63
CA PHE A 117 2.95 -9.75 10.06
C PHE A 117 4.28 -10.42 9.72
N VAL A 118 4.77 -10.25 8.49
CA VAL A 118 6.04 -10.84 8.07
C VAL A 118 7.23 -10.10 8.68
N MET A 119 7.13 -8.78 8.82
CA MET A 119 8.21 -7.99 9.44
C MET A 119 8.44 -8.40 10.89
N GLU A 120 7.39 -8.80 11.61
CA GLU A 120 7.53 -9.30 12.98
C GLU A 120 8.32 -10.59 13.06
N SER A 121 8.43 -11.34 11.97
CA SER A 121 9.28 -12.53 11.92
C SER A 121 10.74 -12.21 11.63
N GLY A 122 11.08 -10.93 11.43
CA GLY A 122 12.43 -10.47 11.16
C GLY A 122 12.75 -10.30 9.68
N ASP A 123 11.79 -10.52 8.79
CA ASP A 123 12.01 -10.40 7.35
C ASP A 123 11.52 -9.03 6.86
N GLU A 124 12.44 -8.23 6.36
CA GLU A 124 12.14 -6.91 5.82
C GLU A 124 12.42 -6.83 4.32
N THR A 125 12.47 -7.99 3.64
CA THR A 125 12.71 -8.05 2.20
C THR A 125 11.41 -7.78 1.46
N PRO A 126 11.33 -6.70 0.65
CA PRO A 126 10.11 -6.40 -0.09
C PRO A 126 9.81 -7.45 -1.16
N TRP A 127 8.53 -7.75 -1.33
CA TRP A 127 8.04 -8.62 -2.40
C TRP A 127 7.52 -7.77 -3.54
N SER A 128 7.61 -8.30 -4.77
CA SER A 128 7.05 -7.65 -5.95
C SER A 128 5.55 -7.90 -6.02
N LEU A 129 4.78 -6.84 -6.27
CA LEU A 129 3.38 -6.98 -6.61
C LEU A 129 3.30 -7.41 -8.07
N PRO A 130 2.39 -8.34 -8.45
CA PRO A 130 2.23 -8.70 -9.86
C PRO A 130 1.92 -7.47 -10.72
N ALA A 131 2.61 -7.34 -11.85
CA ALA A 131 2.43 -6.22 -12.77
C ALA A 131 1.11 -6.30 -13.55
N THR A 132 0.52 -7.50 -13.60
CA THR A 132 -0.74 -7.77 -14.29
C THR A 132 -1.61 -8.67 -13.42
N GLY A 133 -2.85 -8.87 -13.84
CA GLY A 133 -3.76 -9.73 -13.13
C GLY A 133 -4.78 -8.95 -12.32
N ASP A 134 -5.83 -9.64 -11.89
CA ASP A 134 -6.91 -9.04 -11.14
C ASP A 134 -6.66 -9.11 -9.62
N ALA A 135 -7.64 -8.64 -8.85
CA ALA A 135 -7.53 -8.64 -7.39
C ALA A 135 -7.39 -10.05 -6.82
N THR A 136 -8.00 -11.05 -7.45
CA THR A 136 -7.88 -12.45 -7.01
C THR A 136 -6.44 -12.95 -7.12
N GLU A 137 -5.78 -12.64 -8.22
CA GLU A 137 -4.38 -13.00 -8.43
C GLU A 137 -3.46 -12.27 -7.45
N ILE A 138 -3.72 -11.01 -7.21
CA ILE A 138 -2.97 -10.23 -6.22
C ILE A 138 -3.17 -10.82 -4.82
N ALA A 139 -4.43 -11.15 -4.46
CA ALA A 139 -4.73 -11.75 -3.16
C ALA A 139 -3.96 -13.05 -2.95
N THR A 140 -3.81 -13.86 -4.00
CA THR A 140 -3.04 -15.11 -3.94
C THR A 140 -1.58 -14.82 -3.57
N VAL A 141 -0.99 -13.79 -4.16
CA VAL A 141 0.39 -13.40 -3.85
C VAL A 141 0.50 -12.88 -2.41
N LEU A 142 -0.46 -12.06 -1.98
CA LEU A 142 -0.45 -11.56 -0.60
C LEU A 142 -0.60 -12.69 0.41
N LEU A 143 -1.45 -13.67 0.13
CA LEU A 143 -1.60 -14.85 1.00
C LEU A 143 -0.32 -15.68 1.04
N SER A 144 0.36 -15.85 -0.10
CA SER A 144 1.67 -16.53 -0.12
C SER A 144 2.70 -15.79 0.73
N HIS A 145 2.69 -14.46 0.67
CA HIS A 145 3.58 -13.64 1.49
C HIS A 145 3.30 -13.85 2.98
N LEU A 146 2.02 -13.82 3.37
CA LEU A 146 1.64 -14.01 4.77
C LEU A 146 1.95 -15.41 5.28
N ALA A 147 2.03 -16.40 4.41
CA ALA A 147 2.36 -17.78 4.77
C ALA A 147 3.87 -18.00 4.93
N GLU A 148 4.70 -17.07 4.49
CA GLU A 148 6.16 -17.21 4.49
C GLU A 148 6.75 -17.54 5.87
N PRO A 149 6.34 -16.91 6.98
CA PRO A 149 6.89 -17.24 8.29
C PRO A 149 6.67 -18.69 8.71
N GLU A 150 5.59 -19.33 8.26
CA GLU A 150 5.29 -20.73 8.59
C GLU A 150 6.15 -21.72 7.80
N ARG A 151 6.82 -21.25 6.74
CA ARG A 151 7.68 -22.09 5.89
C ARG A 151 9.12 -22.16 6.39
N ARG A 152 9.44 -21.41 7.43
CA ARG A 152 10.79 -21.31 7.97
C ARG A 152 11.05 -22.23 9.15
#